data_850994ec1c43ead637779e4db3b3bbd4
#
_entry.id   850994ec1c43ead637779e4db3b3bbd4
#
_cell.length_a   1.000
_cell.length_b   1.000
_cell.length_c   1.000
_cell.angle_alpha   90.00
_cell.angle_beta   90.00
_cell.angle_gamma   90.00
#
_symmetry.space_group_name_H-M   'P 1'
#
loop_
_entity.id
_entity.type
_entity.pdbx_description
1 polymer ?
#
loop_
_entity_poly.entity_id
_entity_poly.type
_entity_poly.pdbx_seq_one_letter_code
_entity_poly.pdbx_strand_id
1 'polypeptide(L)'
;LEINRPDSETSEITENAAILIAIGAAGEIYMDGRRIDVRQVKANVIRLIAENPQGSVVIQADVKSTAEKIVAVMDEVREAGVVDISIASEPNF
;
A
#
# COMPACT_ATOMS: atom_id res chain seq x y z
N LEU A 1 5.31 -27.71 -0.98
CA LEU A 1 6.27 -26.90 -1.70
C LEU A 1 5.57 -25.88 -2.55
N GLU A 2 4.87 -26.43 -3.50
CA GLU A 2 4.16 -25.56 -4.43
C GLU A 2 3.11 -24.75 -3.73
N ILE A 3 2.60 -25.28 -2.69
CA ILE A 3 1.58 -24.60 -1.93
C ILE A 3 2.07 -23.28 -1.43
N ASN A 4 3.34 -23.22 -1.13
CA ASN A 4 3.90 -21.98 -0.60
C ASN A 4 4.14 -20.94 -1.66
N ARG A 5 3.95 -21.31 -2.91
CA ARG A 5 4.33 -20.42 -3.99
C ARG A 5 3.53 -19.12 -3.99
N PRO A 6 2.20 -19.17 -3.88
CA PRO A 6 1.47 -17.88 -3.83
C PRO A 6 1.89 -17.03 -2.64
N ASP A 7 2.10 -17.68 -1.52
CA ASP A 7 2.53 -16.94 -0.34
C ASP A 7 3.90 -16.36 -0.56
N SER A 8 4.76 -17.10 -1.22
CA SER A 8 6.09 -16.61 -1.50
C SER A 8 6.05 -15.37 -2.39
N GLU A 9 5.18 -15.39 -3.37
CA GLU A 9 5.07 -14.24 -4.24
C GLU A 9 4.59 -13.01 -3.49
N THR A 10 3.62 -13.20 -2.64
CA THR A 10 3.13 -12.09 -1.83
C THR A 10 4.23 -11.59 -0.92
N SER A 11 4.97 -12.51 -0.32
CA SER A 11 6.06 -12.11 0.56
C SER A 11 7.13 -11.34 -0.20
N GLU A 12 7.43 -11.77 -1.41
CA GLU A 12 8.44 -11.08 -2.19
C GLU A 12 8.01 -9.67 -2.51
N ILE A 13 6.76 -9.49 -2.88
CA ILE A 13 6.26 -8.14 -3.15
C ILE A 13 6.39 -7.29 -1.90
N THR A 14 6.00 -7.84 -0.76
CA THR A 14 6.06 -7.09 0.49
C THR A 14 7.51 -6.77 0.85
N GLU A 15 8.40 -7.72 0.67
CA GLU A 15 9.79 -7.51 1.02
C GLU A 15 10.45 -6.46 0.16
N ASN A 16 10.06 -6.41 -1.10
CA ASN A 16 10.67 -5.45 -2.02
C ASN A 16 10.08 -4.07 -1.90
N ALA A 17 8.90 -3.96 -1.34
CA ALA A 17 8.26 -2.67 -1.19
C ALA A 17 8.80 -1.96 0.03
N ALA A 18 9.19 -0.72 -0.13
CA ALA A 18 9.60 0.09 1.01
C ALA A 18 8.40 0.49 1.85
N ILE A 19 7.24 0.62 1.22
CA ILE A 19 6.06 1.16 1.88
C ILE A 19 4.87 0.30 1.53
N LEU A 20 4.17 -0.14 2.56
CA LEU A 20 2.94 -0.91 2.39
C LEU A 20 1.78 -0.10 2.96
N ILE A 21 0.77 0.13 2.14
CA ILE A 21 -0.42 0.86 2.54
C ILE A 21 -1.59 -0.10 2.41
N ALA A 22 -2.32 -0.30 3.49
CA ALA A 22 -3.49 -1.17 3.49
C ALA A 22 -4.75 -0.35 3.60
N ILE A 23 -5.76 -0.72 2.80
CA ILE A 23 -7.05 -0.06 2.83
C ILE A 23 -8.08 -1.11 3.22
N GLY A 24 -8.77 -0.86 4.32
CA GLY A 24 -9.78 -1.80 4.82
C GLY A 24 -11.11 -1.64 4.12
N ALA A 25 -12.02 -2.56 4.43
CA ALA A 25 -13.33 -2.60 3.80
C ALA A 25 -14.13 -1.32 4.05
N ALA A 26 -13.94 -0.71 5.18
CA ALA A 26 -14.66 0.52 5.52
C ALA A 26 -13.90 1.78 5.10
N GLY A 27 -12.80 1.62 4.37
CA GLY A 27 -12.04 2.76 3.91
C GLY A 27 -10.95 3.22 4.86
N GLU A 28 -10.72 2.49 5.94
CA GLU A 28 -9.66 2.85 6.86
C GLU A 28 -8.31 2.55 6.21
N ILE A 29 -7.32 3.37 6.54
CA ILE A 29 -6.00 3.28 5.93
C ILE A 29 -4.98 2.99 7.00
N TYR A 30 -4.10 2.03 6.72
CA TYR A 30 -3.05 1.64 7.65
C TYR A 30 -1.70 1.76 6.97
N MET A 31 -0.75 2.34 7.67
CA MET A 31 0.65 2.39 7.26
C MET A 31 1.49 2.07 8.48
N ASP A 32 2.48 1.20 8.30
CA ASP A 32 3.37 0.84 9.40
C ASP A 32 2.60 0.30 10.60
N GLY A 33 1.51 -0.41 10.34
CA GLY A 33 0.71 -0.96 11.43
C GLY A 33 -0.10 0.03 12.18
N ARG A 34 -0.19 1.27 11.70
CA ARG A 34 -0.97 2.30 12.35
C ARG A 34 -2.07 2.78 11.44
N ARG A 35 -3.19 3.11 12.05
CA ARG A 35 -4.28 3.70 11.30
C ARG A 35 -4.03 5.18 11.11
N ILE A 36 -4.14 5.64 9.86
CA ILE A 36 -3.93 7.06 9.55
C ILE A 36 -5.06 7.58 8.69
N ASP A 37 -5.13 8.88 8.58
CA ASP A 37 -6.08 9.55 7.70
C ASP A 37 -5.47 9.64 6.30
N VAL A 38 -6.34 9.73 5.28
CA VAL A 38 -5.86 9.82 3.92
C VAL A 38 -4.98 11.06 3.74
N ARG A 39 -5.25 12.12 4.49
CA ARG A 39 -4.46 13.34 4.36
C ARG A 39 -3.06 13.19 4.92
N GLN A 40 -2.82 12.16 5.69
CA GLN A 40 -1.50 11.89 6.24
C GLN A 40 -0.66 10.99 5.37
N VAL A 41 -1.27 10.42 4.33
CA VAL A 41 -0.56 9.46 3.48
C VAL A 41 0.62 10.14 2.80
N LYS A 42 0.40 11.31 2.22
CA LYS A 42 1.45 11.99 1.48
C LYS A 42 2.66 12.29 2.37
N ALA A 43 2.41 12.84 3.54
CA ALA A 43 3.50 13.21 4.44
C ALA A 43 4.28 11.98 4.89
N ASN A 44 3.56 10.90 5.20
CA ASN A 44 4.22 9.67 5.63
C ASN A 44 5.02 9.05 4.50
N VAL A 45 4.48 9.08 3.28
CA VAL A 45 5.19 8.51 2.15
C VAL A 45 6.46 9.33 1.86
N ILE A 46 6.36 10.64 1.92
CA ILE A 46 7.53 11.48 1.70
C ILE A 46 8.63 11.13 2.68
N ARG A 47 8.26 10.97 3.95
CA ARG A 47 9.24 10.66 4.97
C ARG A 47 9.89 9.30 4.72
N LEU A 48 9.09 8.30 4.37
CA LEU A 48 9.61 6.95 4.18
C LEU A 48 10.44 6.84 2.91
N ILE A 49 10.05 7.56 1.85
CA ILE A 49 10.82 7.55 0.63
C ILE A 49 12.15 8.25 0.82
N ALA A 50 12.19 9.27 1.68
CA ALA A 50 13.44 9.94 1.97
C ALA A 50 14.43 8.98 2.60
N GLU A 51 13.93 8.03 3.39
CA GLU A 51 14.81 7.03 4.00
C GLU A 51 15.20 5.94 3.01
N ASN A 52 14.40 5.74 1.98
CA ASN A 52 14.67 4.68 1.01
C ASN A 52 14.23 5.16 -0.37
N PRO A 53 15.05 5.96 -1.04
CA PRO A 53 14.64 6.59 -2.31
C PRO A 53 14.30 5.59 -3.41
N GLN A 54 14.78 4.36 -3.31
CA GLN A 54 14.50 3.37 -4.33
C GLN A 54 13.32 2.49 -3.98
N GLY A 55 12.65 2.80 -2.89
CA GLY A 55 11.52 2.01 -2.47
C GLY A 55 10.33 2.20 -3.39
N SER A 56 9.47 1.21 -3.41
CA SER A 56 8.21 1.28 -4.12
C SER A 56 7.07 1.22 -3.11
N VAL A 57 5.87 1.55 -3.58
CA VAL A 57 4.69 1.55 -2.74
C VAL A 57 3.75 0.46 -3.23
N VAL A 58 3.27 -0.35 -2.29
CA VAL A 58 2.26 -1.36 -2.58
C VAL A 58 1.01 -0.98 -1.79
N ILE A 59 -0.11 -0.87 -2.50
CA ILE A 59 -1.39 -0.58 -1.87
C ILE A 59 -2.19 -1.88 -1.86
N GLN A 60 -2.45 -2.40 -0.67
CA GLN A 60 -3.27 -3.59 -0.51
C GLN A 60 -4.66 -3.16 -0.13
N ALA A 61 -5.61 -3.34 -1.04
CA ALA A 61 -6.98 -2.90 -0.82
C ALA A 61 -7.87 -4.09 -0.57
N ASP A 62 -8.68 -4.01 0.47
CA ASP A 62 -9.71 -5.01 0.69
C ASP A 62 -10.64 -4.99 -0.51
N VAL A 63 -11.12 -6.18 -0.89
CA VAL A 63 -11.96 -6.29 -2.07
C VAL A 63 -13.23 -5.45 -1.91
N LYS A 64 -13.63 -5.15 -0.69
CA LYS A 64 -14.82 -4.36 -0.43
C LYS A 64 -14.54 -2.86 -0.34
N SER A 65 -13.28 -2.46 -0.42
CA SER A 65 -13.00 -1.03 -0.40
C SER A 65 -13.49 -0.40 -1.69
N THR A 66 -13.77 0.90 -1.64
CA THR A 66 -14.31 1.58 -2.81
C THR A 66 -13.17 2.05 -3.70
N ALA A 67 -13.46 2.14 -4.99
CA ALA A 67 -12.49 2.67 -5.93
C ALA A 67 -12.15 4.12 -5.60
N GLU A 68 -13.12 4.85 -5.09
CA GLU A 68 -12.89 6.24 -4.73
C GLU A 68 -11.79 6.36 -3.68
N LYS A 69 -11.83 5.49 -2.67
CA LYS A 69 -10.81 5.53 -1.62
C LYS A 69 -9.47 5.11 -2.17
N ILE A 70 -9.44 4.11 -3.02
CA ILE A 70 -8.20 3.64 -3.61
C ILE A 70 -7.55 4.77 -4.42
N VAL A 71 -8.36 5.46 -5.22
CA VAL A 71 -7.84 6.56 -6.04
C VAL A 71 -7.33 7.69 -5.16
N ALA A 72 -8.04 7.99 -4.08
CA ALA A 72 -7.60 9.05 -3.18
C ALA A 72 -6.23 8.75 -2.59
N VAL A 73 -6.02 7.50 -2.18
CA VAL A 73 -4.72 7.10 -1.64
C VAL A 73 -3.65 7.15 -2.71
N MET A 74 -3.97 6.67 -3.91
CA MET A 74 -3.02 6.72 -5.01
C MET A 74 -2.59 8.14 -5.33
N ASP A 75 -3.55 9.06 -5.33
CA ASP A 75 -3.22 10.45 -5.62
C ASP A 75 -2.27 11.02 -4.59
N GLU A 76 -2.49 10.69 -3.32
CA GLU A 76 -1.58 11.14 -2.28
C GLU A 76 -0.19 10.59 -2.47
N VAL A 77 -0.09 9.31 -2.84
CA VAL A 77 1.21 8.69 -3.06
C VAL A 77 1.91 9.33 -4.25
N ARG A 78 1.19 9.60 -5.31
CA ARG A 78 1.77 10.25 -6.48
C ARG A 78 2.26 11.65 -6.16
N GLU A 79 1.50 12.36 -5.36
CA GLU A 79 1.91 13.72 -4.99
C GLU A 79 3.15 13.71 -4.13
N ALA A 80 3.42 12.58 -3.49
CA ALA A 80 4.65 12.44 -2.72
C ALA A 80 5.86 12.19 -3.62
N GLY A 81 5.63 12.00 -4.92
CA GLY A 81 6.74 11.81 -5.86
C GLY A 81 7.02 10.37 -6.23
N VAL A 82 6.19 9.45 -5.81
CA VAL A 82 6.40 8.03 -6.10
C VAL A 82 5.77 7.68 -7.44
N VAL A 83 6.54 7.00 -8.29
CA VAL A 83 6.04 6.54 -9.57
C VAL A 83 5.86 5.04 -9.61
N ASP A 84 6.51 4.31 -8.73
CA ASP A 84 6.44 2.85 -8.70
C ASP A 84 5.40 2.42 -7.69
N ILE A 85 4.16 2.35 -8.14
CA ILE A 85 3.02 2.02 -7.29
C ILE A 85 2.35 0.78 -7.81
N SER A 86 2.15 -0.19 -6.93
CA SER A 86 1.44 -1.42 -7.25
C SER A 86 0.19 -1.51 -6.39
N ILE A 87 -0.86 -2.08 -6.95
CA ILE A 87 -2.11 -2.26 -6.23
C ILE A 87 -2.42 -3.74 -6.20
N ALA A 88 -2.67 -4.26 -5.01
CA ALA A 88 -3.07 -5.64 -4.82
C ALA A 88 -4.41 -5.66 -4.13
N SER A 89 -5.31 -6.48 -4.62
CA SER A 89 -6.61 -6.65 -4.02
C SER A 89 -6.62 -7.96 -3.26
N GLU A 90 -7.00 -7.89 -2.00
CA GLU A 90 -7.00 -9.06 -1.15
C GLU A 90 -8.42 -9.61 -1.07
N PRO A 91 -8.61 -10.86 -1.47
CA PRO A 91 -9.93 -11.45 -1.27
C PRO A 91 -10.22 -11.57 0.21
N ASN A 92 -11.46 -11.48 0.51
CA ASN A 92 -11.89 -11.55 1.89
C ASN A 92 -12.30 -12.99 2.19
N PHE A 93 -11.45 -13.73 2.84
CA PHE A 93 -11.74 -15.12 3.16
C PHE A 93 -12.37 -15.27 4.50
#